data_c7b09ec705edfa469a6fa22dbab9fc3a
#
_entry.id   c7b09ec705edfa469a6fa22dbab9fc3a
#
_cell.length_a   1.000
_cell.length_b   1.000
_cell.length_c   1.000
_cell.angle_alpha   90.00
_cell.angle_beta   90.00
_cell.angle_gamma   90.00
#
_symmetry.space_group_name_H-M   'P 1'
#
loop_
_entity.id
_entity.type
_entity.pdbx_description
1 polymer ?
#
loop_
_entity_poly.entity_id
_entity_poly.type
_entity_poly.pdbx_seq_one_letter_code
_entity_poly.pdbx_strand_id
1 'polypeptide(L)' 'METGLDCLRLGQKGTVLEINTDQSLRGRLQAFGLIPGTLVCCRYRTPGGSVTALEFRGTVIALRTRDMQKIRVRCL' A
#
# COMPACT_ATOMS: atom_id res chain seq x y z
N MET A 1 1.67 -3.11 -15.25
CA MET A 1 3.01 -3.40 -14.71
C MET A 1 2.89 -3.72 -13.22
N GLU A 2 3.57 -4.76 -12.78
CA GLU A 2 3.58 -5.16 -11.38
C GLU A 2 4.81 -4.62 -10.68
N THR A 3 4.64 -4.10 -9.48
CA THR A 3 5.73 -3.52 -8.71
C THR A 3 5.42 -3.58 -7.22
N GLY A 4 6.38 -3.17 -6.39
CA GLY A 4 6.12 -2.96 -4.98
C GLY A 4 5.25 -1.73 -4.76
N LEU A 5 4.45 -1.76 -3.71
CA LEU A 5 3.56 -0.65 -3.39
C LEU A 5 4.35 0.64 -3.13
N ASP A 6 5.59 0.51 -2.65
CA ASP A 6 6.48 1.65 -2.41
C ASP A 6 6.89 2.39 -3.69
N CYS A 7 6.70 1.76 -4.86
CA CYS A 7 7.05 2.35 -6.14
C CYS A 7 5.92 3.16 -6.77
N LEU A 8 4.73 3.18 -6.18
CA LEU A 8 3.64 4.03 -6.68
C LEU A 8 4.00 5.50 -6.47
N ARG A 9 3.72 6.31 -7.48
CA ARG A 9 3.88 7.76 -7.40
C ARG A 9 2.70 8.37 -6.65
N LEU A 10 2.89 9.58 -6.13
CA LEU A 10 1.80 10.31 -5.51
C LEU A 10 0.65 10.47 -6.51
N GLY A 11 -0.55 10.14 -6.07
CA GLY A 11 -1.75 10.19 -6.90
C GLY A 11 -1.95 8.98 -7.79
N GLN A 12 -0.95 8.11 -7.92
CA GLN A 12 -1.07 6.92 -8.74
C GLN A 12 -1.86 5.84 -8.02
N LYS A 13 -2.65 5.10 -8.79
CA LYS A 13 -3.48 3.99 -8.28
C LYS A 13 -2.89 2.66 -8.70
N GLY A 14 -3.15 1.65 -7.88
CA GLY A 14 -2.77 0.28 -8.20
C GLY A 14 -3.71 -0.70 -7.52
N THR A 15 -3.78 -1.91 -8.05
CA THR A 15 -4.56 -3.00 -7.47
C THR A 15 -3.63 -3.92 -6.71
N VAL A 16 -3.96 -4.21 -5.46
CA VAL A 16 -3.15 -5.11 -4.63
C VAL A 16 -3.20 -6.52 -5.19
N LEU A 17 -2.03 -7.12 -5.38
CA LEU A 17 -1.89 -8.50 -5.87
C LEU A 17 -1.59 -9.47 -4.74
N GLU A 18 -0.61 -9.13 -3.89
CA GLU A 18 -0.29 -9.97 -2.73
C GLU A 18 0.37 -9.15 -1.64
N ILE A 19 0.20 -9.60 -0.41
CA ILE A 19 0.72 -8.94 0.79
C ILE A 19 1.65 -9.92 1.49
N ASN A 20 2.95 -9.62 1.48
CA ASN A 20 4.00 -10.48 2.04
C ASN A 20 4.62 -9.89 3.31
N THR A 21 3.88 -9.08 4.03
CA THR A 21 4.28 -8.58 5.34
C THR A 21 4.18 -9.70 6.39
N ASP A 22 4.71 -9.44 7.60
CA ASP A 22 4.52 -10.38 8.68
C ASP A 22 3.03 -10.58 8.99
N GLN A 23 2.71 -11.66 9.72
CA GLN A 23 1.32 -12.02 10.00
C GLN A 23 0.57 -10.94 10.77
N SER A 24 1.22 -10.31 11.73
CA SER A 24 0.58 -9.30 12.58
C SER A 24 0.14 -8.10 11.73
N LEU A 25 1.04 -7.57 10.91
CA LEU A 25 0.71 -6.43 10.04
C LEU A 25 -0.31 -6.83 8.99
N ARG A 26 -0.16 -8.01 8.38
CA ARG A 26 -1.11 -8.48 7.37
C ARG A 26 -2.52 -8.58 7.93
N GLY A 27 -2.67 -9.10 9.16
CA GLY A 27 -3.97 -9.19 9.81
C GLY A 27 -4.60 -7.82 10.04
N ARG A 28 -3.79 -6.84 10.45
CA ARG A 28 -4.28 -5.47 10.64
C ARG A 28 -4.71 -4.84 9.32
N LEU A 29 -3.92 -5.04 8.26
CA LEU A 29 -4.27 -4.52 6.93
C LEU A 29 -5.57 -5.14 6.43
N GLN A 30 -5.74 -6.45 6.62
CA GLN A 30 -6.99 -7.14 6.27
C GLN A 30 -8.18 -6.56 7.02
N ALA A 31 -7.99 -6.27 8.31
CA ALA A 31 -9.07 -5.69 9.13
C ALA A 31 -9.51 -4.33 8.60
N PHE A 32 -8.61 -3.58 7.97
CA PHE A 32 -8.93 -2.29 7.34
C PHE A 32 -9.47 -2.46 5.91
N GLY A 33 -9.43 -3.67 5.36
CA GLY A 33 -9.91 -3.94 4.02
C GLY A 33 -8.84 -3.94 2.95
N LEU A 34 -7.56 -3.90 3.33
CA LEU A 34 -6.47 -4.02 2.36
C LEU A 34 -6.20 -5.50 2.10
N ILE A 35 -6.74 -5.99 1.02
CA ILE A 35 -6.65 -7.40 0.60
C ILE A 35 -6.33 -7.46 -0.89
N PRO A 36 -5.91 -8.62 -1.42
CA PRO A 36 -5.74 -8.75 -2.87
C PRO A 36 -7.01 -8.34 -3.61
N GLY A 37 -6.83 -7.56 -4.66
CA GLY A 37 -7.94 -6.98 -5.43
C GLY A 37 -8.35 -5.58 -5.00
N THR A 38 -7.88 -5.09 -3.86
CA THR A 38 -8.22 -3.74 -3.39
C THR A 38 -7.48 -2.70 -4.23
N LEU A 39 -8.20 -1.65 -4.63
CA LEU A 39 -7.61 -0.50 -5.30
C LEU A 39 -7.04 0.45 -4.26
N VAL A 40 -5.78 0.82 -4.41
CA VAL A 40 -5.11 1.76 -3.51
C VAL A 40 -4.60 2.96 -4.27
N CYS A 41 -4.51 4.09 -3.59
CA CYS A 41 -3.94 5.32 -4.13
C CYS A 41 -2.90 5.84 -3.16
N CYS A 42 -1.73 6.22 -3.69
CA CYS A 42 -0.67 6.83 -2.90
C CYS A 42 -0.99 8.31 -2.74
N ARG A 43 -1.25 8.78 -1.52
CA ARG A 43 -1.73 10.13 -1.27
C ARG A 43 -0.66 11.10 -0.81
N TYR A 44 0.27 10.64 0.03
CA TYR A 44 1.24 11.52 0.65
C TYR A 44 2.46 10.74 1.11
N ARG A 45 3.63 11.36 1.02
CA ARG A 45 4.88 10.83 1.58
C ARG A 45 5.51 11.86 2.49
N THR A 46 6.06 11.38 3.61
CA THR A 46 6.83 12.25 4.49
C THR A 46 8.14 12.66 3.80
N PRO A 47 8.70 13.83 4.16
CA PRO A 47 10.05 14.19 3.71
C PRO A 47 11.03 13.06 4.03
N GLY A 48 11.84 12.67 3.06
CA GLY A 48 12.72 11.52 3.21
C GLY A 48 12.10 10.19 2.80
N GLY A 49 10.76 10.13 2.65
CA GLY A 49 10.08 8.96 2.08
C GLY A 49 9.97 7.75 2.98
N SER A 50 10.14 7.91 4.31
CA SER A 50 10.10 6.77 5.23
C SER A 50 8.68 6.28 5.54
N VAL A 51 7.68 7.14 5.39
CA VAL A 51 6.27 6.81 5.65
C VAL A 51 5.42 7.34 4.50
N THR A 52 4.45 6.54 4.09
CA THR A 52 3.52 6.91 3.01
C THR A 52 2.09 6.72 3.50
N ALA A 53 1.23 7.69 3.19
CA ALA A 53 -0.21 7.59 3.42
C ALA A 53 -0.87 7.01 2.18
N LEU A 54 -1.62 5.94 2.38
CA LEU A 54 -2.36 5.24 1.33
C LEU A 54 -3.85 5.41 1.57
N GLU A 55 -4.58 5.58 0.49
CA GLU A 55 -6.03 5.63 0.54
C GLU A 55 -6.62 4.42 -0.17
N PHE A 56 -7.57 3.77 0.46
CA PHE A 56 -8.36 2.69 -0.13
C PHE A 56 -9.69 2.60 0.60
N ARG A 57 -10.75 2.39 -0.14
CA ARG A 57 -12.11 2.21 0.40
C ARG A 57 -12.54 3.34 1.35
N GLY A 58 -12.11 4.58 1.05
CA GLY A 58 -12.44 5.72 1.89
C GLY A 58 -11.65 5.83 3.18
N THR A 59 -10.65 4.96 3.37
CA THR A 59 -9.79 4.96 4.55
C THR A 59 -8.39 5.38 4.15
N VAL A 60 -7.74 6.18 5.00
CA VAL A 60 -6.34 6.57 4.81
C VAL A 60 -5.53 5.99 5.94
N ILE A 61 -4.49 5.24 5.62
CA ILE A 61 -3.56 4.71 6.61
C ILE A 61 -2.13 5.07 6.25
N ALA A 62 -1.28 5.15 7.25
CA ALA A 62 0.14 5.41 7.07
C ALA A 62 0.92 4.10 7.24
N LEU A 63 1.78 3.79 6.28
CA LEU A 63 2.65 2.62 6.32
C LEU A 63 4.10 3.04 6.16
N ARG A 64 4.99 2.31 6.80
CA ARG A 64 6.42 2.48 6.57
C ARG A 64 6.77 1.99 5.18
N THR A 65 7.63 2.71 4.49
CA THR A 65 8.04 2.36 3.14
C THR A 65 8.61 0.93 3.07
N ARG A 66 9.37 0.53 4.09
CA ARG A 66 9.92 -0.83 4.12
C ARG A 66 8.85 -1.92 4.15
N ASP A 67 7.70 -1.64 4.76
CA ASP A 67 6.58 -2.60 4.77
C ASP A 67 5.87 -2.61 3.42
N MET A 68 5.79 -1.46 2.77
CA MET A 68 5.20 -1.35 1.44
C MET A 68 5.98 -2.13 0.39
N GLN A 69 7.29 -2.30 0.58
CA GLN A 69 8.12 -3.09 -0.33
C GLN A 69 7.69 -4.55 -0.39
N LYS A 70 6.99 -5.02 0.64
CA LYS A 70 6.51 -6.39 0.74
C LYS A 70 5.09 -6.58 0.20
N ILE A 71 4.50 -5.53 -0.35
CA ILE A 71 3.16 -5.56 -0.93
C ILE A 71 3.31 -5.35 -2.43
N ARG A 72 2.80 -6.30 -3.21
CA ARG A 72 2.87 -6.22 -4.67
C ARG A 72 1.55 -5.66 -5.21
N VAL A 73 1.67 -4.76 -6.18
CA VAL A 73 0.52 -4.14 -6.83
C VAL A 73 0.67 -4.17 -8.35
N ARG A 74 -0.47 -4.08 -9.02
CA ARG A 74 -0.51 -3.83 -10.47
C ARG A 74 -0.89 -2.37 -10.67
N CYS A 75 -0.02 -1.63 -11.33
CA CYS A 75 -0.26 -0.21 -11.63
C CYS A 75 -1.38 -0.07 -12.66
N LEU A 76 -2.24 0.90 -12.44
CA LEU A 76 -3.28 1.28 -13.39
C LEU A 76 -2.78 2.34 -14.36
#